data_b28263595eed825be9865d801856047a
#
_entry.id   b28263595eed825be9865d801856047a
#
_cell.length_a   1.000
_cell.length_b   1.000
_cell.length_c   1.000
_cell.angle_alpha   90.00
_cell.angle_beta   90.00
_cell.angle_gamma   90.00
#
_symmetry.space_group_name_H-M   'P 1'
#
loop_
_entity.id
_entity.type
_entity.pdbx_description
1 polymer ?
#
loop_
_entity_poly.entity_id
_entity_poly.type
_entity_poly.pdbx_seq_one_letter_code
_entity_poly.pdbx_strand_id
1 'polypeptide(L)'
;MFKKAERKQARLRLALTGPSGSGKTYSALQLAIGLGGTIAVIDTEHESASLYADLTDFDVMGLSAPYSPERYIEAIKAAEAGGYSTLIIDSYSHEWVGSGGCLEINDTIAKQRYKGNTWSAWNETTPRHRKLVDTILTSPLHIICTMRSKTETVQGEGKKILKLGMKSEQRDGSDYEFTVVLDLLHDGNVAVATKDRTRLFDQPEVISPDTGRRLLAWLNDGKSQADLQAAALDDALSKIPLTETMQELQSVFSAAYRVLEQSPHLLAQLNAAKDQRKYQLTPQEQSA
;
A
#
# COMPACT_ATOMS: atom_id res chain seq x y z
N MET A 1 24.50 7.99 0.01
CA MET A 1 24.79 9.04 -0.99
C MET A 1 23.46 9.65 -1.45
N PHE A 2 23.32 10.99 -1.45
CA PHE A 2 22.11 11.68 -1.92
C PHE A 2 22.04 11.64 -3.44
N LYS A 3 20.82 11.48 -3.98
CA LYS A 3 20.52 11.57 -5.42
C LYS A 3 19.46 12.63 -5.65
N LYS A 4 19.44 13.23 -6.83
CA LYS A 4 18.37 14.16 -7.24
C LYS A 4 17.05 13.38 -7.24
N ALA A 5 16.00 13.99 -6.65
CA ALA A 5 14.67 13.40 -6.65
C ALA A 5 14.08 13.39 -8.06
N GLU A 6 13.54 12.26 -8.46
CA GLU A 6 12.84 12.06 -9.72
C GLU A 6 11.45 11.50 -9.44
N ARG A 7 10.45 11.98 -10.17
CA ARG A 7 9.11 11.44 -10.09
C ARG A 7 9.06 10.08 -10.78
N LYS A 8 8.55 9.09 -10.07
CA LYS A 8 8.34 7.73 -10.57
C LYS A 8 6.85 7.42 -10.58
N GLN A 9 6.45 6.52 -11.46
CA GLN A 9 5.12 5.92 -11.39
C GLN A 9 4.92 5.24 -10.04
N ALA A 10 3.71 5.34 -9.50
CA ALA A 10 3.38 4.82 -8.18
C ALA A 10 2.08 4.02 -8.22
N ARG A 11 1.87 3.19 -7.19
CA ARG A 11 0.59 2.53 -6.95
C ARG A 11 -0.23 3.33 -5.95
N LEU A 12 -1.55 3.37 -6.19
CA LEU A 12 -2.47 4.08 -5.30
C LEU A 12 -2.48 3.46 -3.90
N ARG A 13 -2.48 4.31 -2.90
CA ARG A 13 -2.80 4.00 -1.51
C ARG A 13 -3.84 5.01 -1.07
N LEU A 14 -5.10 4.61 -1.09
CA LEU A 14 -6.22 5.51 -0.81
C LEU A 14 -7.09 4.93 0.30
N ALA A 15 -7.50 5.78 1.23
CA ALA A 15 -8.48 5.44 2.24
C ALA A 15 -9.78 6.22 2.03
N LEU A 16 -10.90 5.52 2.14
CA LEU A 16 -12.25 6.11 2.21
C LEU A 16 -12.76 5.95 3.63
N THR A 17 -13.01 7.04 4.32
CA THR A 17 -13.57 7.02 5.67
C THR A 17 -15.01 7.51 5.66
N GLY A 18 -15.81 7.08 6.61
CA GLY A 18 -17.19 7.57 6.71
C GLY A 18 -18.10 6.68 7.56
N PRO A 19 -19.24 7.22 7.99
CA PRO A 19 -20.24 6.46 8.76
C PRO A 19 -20.89 5.36 7.90
N SER A 20 -21.70 4.53 8.54
CA SER A 20 -22.52 3.54 7.80
C SER A 20 -23.45 4.27 6.83
N GLY A 21 -23.60 3.73 5.61
CA GLY A 21 -24.45 4.31 4.57
C GLY A 21 -23.86 5.50 3.82
N SER A 22 -22.60 5.92 4.09
CA SER A 22 -21.96 7.03 3.34
C SER A 22 -21.45 6.63 1.95
N GLY A 23 -21.68 5.37 1.49
CA GLY A 23 -21.33 4.94 0.14
C GLY A 23 -19.85 4.51 -0.04
N LYS A 24 -19.15 4.11 1.02
CA LYS A 24 -17.72 3.72 0.96
C LYS A 24 -17.45 2.61 -0.05
N THR A 25 -18.17 1.49 0.04
CA THR A 25 -18.04 0.34 -0.88
C THR A 25 -18.30 0.75 -2.33
N TYR A 26 -19.40 1.46 -2.56
CA TYR A 26 -19.76 1.97 -3.88
C TYR A 26 -18.67 2.89 -4.44
N SER A 27 -18.19 3.86 -3.66
CA SER A 27 -17.14 4.79 -4.07
C SER A 27 -15.81 4.09 -4.34
N ALA A 28 -15.47 3.05 -3.55
CA ALA A 28 -14.26 2.24 -3.78
C ALA A 28 -14.33 1.52 -5.13
N LEU A 29 -15.48 0.95 -5.48
CA LEU A 29 -15.73 0.31 -6.78
C LEU A 29 -15.67 1.34 -7.92
N GLN A 30 -16.27 2.52 -7.77
CA GLN A 30 -16.19 3.59 -8.78
C GLN A 30 -14.74 4.03 -9.05
N LEU A 31 -13.92 4.17 -8.00
CA LEU A 31 -12.49 4.44 -8.15
C LEU A 31 -11.78 3.30 -8.89
N ALA A 32 -12.05 2.05 -8.51
CA ALA A 32 -11.43 0.88 -9.12
C ALA A 32 -11.78 0.74 -10.61
N ILE A 33 -13.04 1.01 -10.99
CA ILE A 33 -13.48 1.09 -12.39
C ILE A 33 -12.63 2.10 -13.16
N GLY A 34 -12.43 3.28 -12.57
CA GLY A 34 -11.64 4.34 -13.21
C GLY A 34 -10.15 4.04 -13.30
N LEU A 35 -9.59 3.29 -12.34
CA LEU A 35 -8.20 2.80 -12.37
C LEU A 35 -8.01 1.74 -13.47
N GLY A 36 -9.07 1.01 -13.82
CA GLY A 36 -9.03 -0.04 -14.83
C GLY A 36 -8.37 -1.33 -14.37
N GLY A 37 -8.39 -2.34 -15.26
CA GLY A 37 -7.85 -3.66 -14.98
C GLY A 37 -8.77 -4.52 -14.12
N THR A 38 -8.23 -5.60 -13.55
CA THR A 38 -8.96 -6.58 -12.73
C THR A 38 -9.06 -6.13 -11.28
N ILE A 39 -10.22 -6.36 -10.68
CA ILE A 39 -10.56 -5.88 -9.33
C ILE A 39 -10.77 -7.07 -8.40
N ALA A 40 -10.12 -7.07 -7.24
CA ALA A 40 -10.40 -7.95 -6.13
C ALA A 40 -10.90 -7.17 -4.92
N VAL A 41 -11.80 -7.78 -4.14
CA VAL A 41 -12.35 -7.23 -2.91
C VAL A 41 -12.13 -8.21 -1.76
N ILE A 42 -11.45 -7.78 -0.70
CA ILE A 42 -11.48 -8.47 0.60
C ILE A 42 -12.68 -7.90 1.35
N ASP A 43 -13.73 -8.71 1.50
CA ASP A 43 -14.98 -8.31 2.13
C ASP A 43 -15.08 -8.88 3.55
N THR A 44 -15.11 -7.98 4.54
CA THR A 44 -15.33 -8.31 5.96
C THR A 44 -16.72 -7.91 6.44
N GLU A 45 -17.56 -7.40 5.53
CA GLU A 45 -18.90 -6.86 5.77
C GLU A 45 -20.00 -7.84 5.31
N HIS A 46 -19.74 -9.18 5.42
CA HIS A 46 -20.69 -10.22 5.10
C HIS A 46 -21.22 -10.20 3.65
N GLU A 47 -20.30 -10.15 2.69
CA GLU A 47 -20.59 -10.15 1.23
C GLU A 47 -21.38 -8.94 0.75
N SER A 48 -21.33 -7.83 1.50
CA SER A 48 -22.03 -6.60 1.13
C SER A 48 -21.55 -6.00 -0.18
N ALA A 49 -20.28 -6.23 -0.55
CA ALA A 49 -19.73 -5.82 -1.83
C ALA A 49 -20.43 -6.48 -3.00
N SER A 50 -20.86 -7.74 -2.88
CA SER A 50 -21.54 -8.50 -3.93
C SER A 50 -22.89 -7.89 -4.35
N LEU A 51 -23.50 -7.05 -3.52
CA LEU A 51 -24.70 -6.29 -3.88
C LEU A 51 -24.48 -5.31 -5.04
N TYR A 52 -23.23 -5.02 -5.37
CA TYR A 52 -22.83 -4.10 -6.45
C TYR A 52 -22.24 -4.82 -7.67
N ALA A 53 -22.50 -6.14 -7.82
CA ALA A 53 -21.99 -6.93 -8.93
C ALA A 53 -22.53 -6.49 -10.31
N ASP A 54 -23.57 -5.66 -10.34
CA ASP A 54 -24.12 -5.04 -11.54
C ASP A 54 -23.29 -3.84 -12.06
N LEU A 55 -22.41 -3.28 -11.22
CA LEU A 55 -21.59 -2.10 -11.60
C LEU A 55 -20.41 -2.48 -12.49
N THR A 56 -19.76 -3.60 -12.21
CA THR A 56 -18.56 -4.08 -12.92
C THR A 56 -18.24 -5.50 -12.47
N ASP A 57 -17.41 -6.19 -13.26
CA ASP A 57 -16.86 -7.49 -12.86
C ASP A 57 -15.78 -7.30 -11.79
N PHE A 58 -15.88 -8.03 -10.69
CA PHE A 58 -14.86 -8.12 -9.64
C PHE A 58 -14.97 -9.43 -8.87
N ASP A 59 -13.86 -9.88 -8.32
CA ASP A 59 -13.82 -11.08 -7.49
C ASP A 59 -13.83 -10.71 -6.00
N VAL A 60 -14.52 -11.51 -5.19
CA VAL A 60 -14.69 -11.28 -3.75
C VAL A 60 -14.08 -12.42 -2.96
N MET A 61 -13.25 -12.07 -1.97
CA MET A 61 -12.84 -12.97 -0.90
C MET A 61 -13.52 -12.55 0.40
N GLY A 62 -14.47 -13.33 0.87
CA GLY A 62 -15.08 -13.14 2.19
C GLY A 62 -14.07 -13.44 3.30
N LEU A 63 -13.77 -12.48 4.14
CA LEU A 63 -12.90 -12.64 5.31
C LEU A 63 -13.73 -12.54 6.57
N SER A 64 -13.98 -13.68 7.22
CA SER A 64 -14.66 -13.76 8.52
C SER A 64 -13.67 -13.69 9.68
N ALA A 65 -14.16 -13.42 10.90
CA ALA A 65 -13.34 -13.45 12.11
C ALA A 65 -12.55 -14.78 12.26
N PRO A 66 -11.36 -14.76 12.85
CA PRO A 66 -10.69 -13.62 13.49
C PRO A 66 -10.06 -12.66 12.46
N TYR A 67 -10.19 -11.36 12.72
CA TYR A 67 -9.68 -10.31 11.81
C TYR A 67 -8.24 -9.93 12.12
N SER A 68 -7.35 -10.92 12.27
CA SER A 68 -5.95 -10.66 12.61
C SER A 68 -5.17 -10.07 11.44
N PRO A 69 -4.12 -9.26 11.70
CA PRO A 69 -3.26 -8.70 10.66
C PRO A 69 -2.71 -9.74 9.69
N GLU A 70 -2.37 -10.93 10.17
CA GLU A 70 -1.84 -12.02 9.35
C GLU A 70 -2.82 -12.48 8.27
N ARG A 71 -4.08 -12.60 8.60
CA ARG A 71 -5.11 -13.01 7.64
C ARG A 71 -5.35 -11.97 6.54
N TYR A 72 -5.27 -10.69 6.88
CA TYR A 72 -5.27 -9.64 5.85
C TYR A 72 -4.03 -9.72 4.96
N ILE A 73 -2.84 -9.98 5.54
CA ILE A 73 -1.61 -10.17 4.77
C ILE A 73 -1.74 -11.35 3.80
N GLU A 74 -2.28 -12.48 4.26
CA GLU A 74 -2.53 -13.66 3.42
C GLU A 74 -3.49 -13.34 2.28
N ALA A 75 -4.59 -12.63 2.55
CA ALA A 75 -5.56 -12.22 1.54
C ALA A 75 -4.96 -11.24 0.50
N ILE A 76 -4.15 -10.26 0.95
CA ILE A 76 -3.42 -9.35 0.06
C ILE A 76 -2.46 -10.15 -0.84
N LYS A 77 -1.70 -11.10 -0.27
CA LYS A 77 -0.77 -11.93 -1.04
C LYS A 77 -1.49 -12.85 -2.04
N ALA A 78 -2.68 -13.34 -1.70
CA ALA A 78 -3.50 -14.11 -2.64
C ALA A 78 -3.96 -13.23 -3.82
N ALA A 79 -4.36 -11.99 -3.57
CA ALA A 79 -4.71 -11.04 -4.63
C ALA A 79 -3.50 -10.70 -5.52
N GLU A 80 -2.30 -10.51 -4.93
CA GLU A 80 -1.06 -10.29 -5.69
C GLU A 80 -0.74 -11.50 -6.60
N ALA A 81 -0.84 -12.72 -6.05
CA ALA A 81 -0.61 -13.96 -6.80
C ALA A 81 -1.67 -14.19 -7.89
N GLY A 82 -2.90 -13.72 -7.68
CA GLY A 82 -3.98 -13.74 -8.67
C GLY A 82 -3.80 -12.75 -9.83
N GLY A 83 -2.81 -11.84 -9.75
CA GLY A 83 -2.52 -10.89 -10.82
C GLY A 83 -3.55 -9.77 -10.95
N TYR A 84 -4.28 -9.45 -9.88
CA TYR A 84 -5.22 -8.33 -9.89
C TYR A 84 -4.50 -6.99 -10.04
N SER A 85 -5.21 -6.00 -10.57
CA SER A 85 -4.69 -4.63 -10.74
C SER A 85 -5.00 -3.74 -9.53
N THR A 86 -6.21 -3.90 -8.99
CA THR A 86 -6.71 -3.13 -7.84
C THR A 86 -7.28 -4.06 -6.79
N LEU A 87 -6.94 -3.81 -5.54
CA LEU A 87 -7.48 -4.48 -4.36
C LEU A 87 -8.24 -3.47 -3.50
N ILE A 88 -9.50 -3.79 -3.21
CA ILE A 88 -10.32 -3.09 -2.23
C ILE A 88 -10.32 -3.89 -0.92
N ILE A 89 -10.07 -3.26 0.20
CA ILE A 89 -10.16 -3.85 1.55
C ILE A 89 -11.37 -3.22 2.24
N ASP A 90 -12.48 -3.95 2.32
CA ASP A 90 -13.75 -3.49 2.89
C ASP A 90 -14.21 -4.40 4.03
N SER A 91 -13.90 -4.10 5.30
CA SER A 91 -13.31 -2.85 5.78
C SER A 91 -11.97 -3.10 6.48
N TYR A 92 -11.05 -2.15 6.38
CA TYR A 92 -9.78 -2.16 7.10
C TYR A 92 -9.97 -1.96 8.61
N SER A 93 -11.10 -1.38 9.04
CA SER A 93 -11.41 -1.15 10.45
C SER A 93 -11.53 -2.43 11.27
N HIS A 94 -11.97 -3.54 10.66
CA HIS A 94 -12.12 -4.80 11.40
C HIS A 94 -10.77 -5.38 11.85
N GLU A 95 -9.68 -5.12 11.14
CA GLU A 95 -8.33 -5.47 11.60
C GLU A 95 -8.00 -4.84 12.94
N TRP A 96 -8.53 -3.66 13.22
CA TRP A 96 -8.27 -2.94 14.47
C TRP A 96 -9.26 -3.28 15.57
N VAL A 97 -10.57 -3.08 15.31
CA VAL A 97 -11.65 -3.20 16.30
C VAL A 97 -12.48 -4.49 16.20
N GLY A 98 -12.33 -5.27 15.13
CA GLY A 98 -13.10 -6.48 14.93
C GLY A 98 -12.65 -7.63 15.84
N SER A 99 -13.48 -8.70 15.91
CA SER A 99 -13.16 -9.89 16.71
C SER A 99 -11.88 -10.55 16.21
N GLY A 100 -10.92 -10.78 17.10
CA GLY A 100 -9.58 -11.26 16.79
C GLY A 100 -8.69 -10.21 16.08
N GLY A 101 -9.11 -8.95 16.06
CA GLY A 101 -8.30 -7.83 15.58
C GLY A 101 -7.30 -7.33 16.63
N CYS A 102 -6.58 -6.27 16.30
CA CYS A 102 -5.45 -5.78 17.09
C CYS A 102 -5.80 -5.45 18.54
N LEU A 103 -6.97 -4.84 18.82
CA LEU A 103 -7.36 -4.52 20.20
C LEU A 103 -7.58 -5.78 21.03
N GLU A 104 -8.30 -6.77 20.50
CA GLU A 104 -8.56 -8.02 21.22
C GLU A 104 -7.29 -8.87 21.35
N ILE A 105 -6.44 -8.89 20.35
CA ILE A 105 -5.11 -9.51 20.41
C ILE A 105 -4.29 -8.89 21.54
N ASN A 106 -4.26 -7.56 21.61
CA ASN A 106 -3.51 -6.85 22.66
C ASN A 106 -4.03 -7.17 24.05
N ASP A 107 -5.34 -7.20 24.24
CA ASP A 107 -5.97 -7.57 25.53
C ASP A 107 -5.66 -9.02 25.91
N THR A 108 -5.68 -9.92 24.96
CA THR A 108 -5.35 -11.35 25.18
C THR A 108 -3.90 -11.52 25.60
N ILE A 109 -2.97 -10.88 24.89
CA ILE A 109 -1.54 -10.88 25.23
C ILE A 109 -1.30 -10.25 26.60
N ALA A 110 -1.97 -9.13 26.92
CA ALA A 110 -1.86 -8.47 28.21
C ALA A 110 -2.23 -9.41 29.36
N LYS A 111 -3.37 -10.11 29.24
CA LYS A 111 -3.84 -11.08 30.25
C LYS A 111 -2.90 -12.27 30.41
N GLN A 112 -2.43 -12.83 29.30
CA GLN A 112 -1.63 -14.05 29.29
C GLN A 112 -0.17 -13.84 29.72
N ARG A 113 0.45 -12.72 29.33
CA ARG A 113 1.90 -12.52 29.44
C ARG A 113 2.31 -11.34 30.32
N TYR A 114 1.44 -10.34 30.47
CA TYR A 114 1.78 -9.09 31.14
C TYR A 114 0.91 -8.78 32.35
N LYS A 115 0.26 -9.82 32.96
CA LYS A 115 -0.58 -9.67 34.15
C LYS A 115 -1.67 -8.58 34.02
N GLY A 116 -2.22 -8.42 32.79
CA GLY A 116 -3.23 -7.42 32.47
C GLY A 116 -2.69 -6.05 32.03
N ASN A 117 -1.38 -5.87 31.93
CA ASN A 117 -0.80 -4.60 31.45
C ASN A 117 -0.91 -4.50 29.92
N THR A 118 -1.95 -3.81 29.45
CA THR A 118 -2.21 -3.59 28.04
C THR A 118 -1.14 -2.73 27.36
N TRP A 119 -0.51 -1.81 28.09
CA TRP A 119 0.56 -0.96 27.55
C TRP A 119 1.78 -1.79 27.12
N SER A 120 2.22 -2.72 27.96
CA SER A 120 3.34 -3.59 27.64
C SER A 120 3.02 -4.59 26.52
N ALA A 121 1.77 -5.01 26.37
CA ALA A 121 1.33 -5.93 25.34
C ALA A 121 1.47 -5.35 23.93
N TRP A 122 1.45 -4.02 23.77
CA TRP A 122 1.67 -3.36 22.49
C TRP A 122 3.05 -3.64 21.88
N ASN A 123 4.04 -4.04 22.68
CA ASN A 123 5.34 -4.47 22.15
C ASN A 123 5.23 -5.70 21.21
N GLU A 124 4.20 -6.55 21.43
CA GLU A 124 3.95 -7.72 20.58
C GLU A 124 2.89 -7.45 19.50
N THR A 125 1.87 -6.66 19.81
CA THR A 125 0.78 -6.38 18.86
C THR A 125 1.20 -5.38 17.77
N THR A 126 1.94 -4.33 18.14
CA THR A 126 2.38 -3.30 17.19
C THR A 126 3.19 -3.85 16.01
N PRO A 127 4.15 -4.77 16.18
CA PRO A 127 4.88 -5.35 15.05
C PRO A 127 3.98 -6.09 14.06
N ARG A 128 2.92 -6.74 14.52
CA ARG A 128 1.95 -7.46 13.67
C ARG A 128 1.17 -6.49 12.79
N HIS A 129 0.63 -5.42 13.40
CA HIS A 129 -0.03 -4.34 12.68
C HIS A 129 0.90 -3.66 11.66
N ARG A 130 2.14 -3.32 12.07
CA ARG A 130 3.13 -2.72 11.17
C ARG A 130 3.41 -3.59 9.95
N LYS A 131 3.51 -4.91 10.12
CA LYS A 131 3.73 -5.84 9.02
C LYS A 131 2.59 -5.79 8.00
N LEU A 132 1.34 -5.63 8.45
CA LEU A 132 0.21 -5.41 7.53
C LEU A 132 0.32 -4.07 6.82
N VAL A 133 0.61 -2.99 7.53
CA VAL A 133 0.84 -1.66 6.92
C VAL A 133 1.94 -1.74 5.86
N ASP A 134 3.09 -2.33 6.18
CA ASP A 134 4.19 -2.51 5.24
C ASP A 134 3.76 -3.34 4.01
N THR A 135 2.93 -4.39 4.22
CA THR A 135 2.39 -5.18 3.11
C THR A 135 1.49 -4.33 2.21
N ILE A 136 0.61 -3.51 2.77
CA ILE A 136 -0.23 -2.56 2.01
C ILE A 136 0.66 -1.59 1.22
N LEU A 137 1.68 -1.00 1.86
CA LEU A 137 2.53 0.01 1.23
C LEU A 137 3.40 -0.53 0.10
N THR A 138 3.90 -1.76 0.25
CA THR A 138 4.82 -2.38 -0.72
C THR A 138 4.14 -3.21 -1.80
N SER A 139 2.83 -3.43 -1.70
CA SER A 139 2.05 -4.20 -2.69
C SER A 139 2.18 -3.62 -4.10
N PRO A 140 2.32 -4.45 -5.15
CA PRO A 140 2.32 -4.02 -6.54
C PRO A 140 0.93 -3.61 -7.05
N LEU A 141 -0.13 -3.84 -6.27
CA LEU A 141 -1.51 -3.49 -6.61
C LEU A 141 -1.84 -2.04 -6.26
N HIS A 142 -2.84 -1.44 -6.89
CA HIS A 142 -3.53 -0.29 -6.32
C HIS A 142 -4.36 -0.78 -5.13
N ILE A 143 -4.25 -0.12 -3.97
CA ILE A 143 -5.01 -0.52 -2.77
C ILE A 143 -5.90 0.62 -2.33
N ILE A 144 -7.19 0.30 -2.16
CA ILE A 144 -8.24 1.17 -1.63
C ILE A 144 -8.74 0.52 -0.35
N CYS A 145 -8.62 1.20 0.79
CA CYS A 145 -9.13 0.74 2.08
C CYS A 145 -10.37 1.52 2.45
N THR A 146 -11.45 0.86 2.85
CA THR A 146 -12.54 1.54 3.52
C THR A 146 -12.35 1.50 5.03
N MET A 147 -12.69 2.55 5.71
CA MET A 147 -12.66 2.66 7.16
C MET A 147 -13.99 3.19 7.68
N ARG A 148 -14.50 2.55 8.71
CA ARG A 148 -15.63 3.08 9.45
C ARG A 148 -15.19 4.31 10.23
N SER A 149 -16.04 5.31 10.34
CA SER A 149 -15.81 6.45 11.21
C SER A 149 -16.91 6.57 12.25
N LYS A 150 -16.52 7.08 13.41
CA LYS A 150 -17.42 7.39 14.51
C LYS A 150 -17.20 8.82 15.00
N THR A 151 -18.23 9.40 15.63
CA THR A 151 -18.10 10.69 16.27
C THR A 151 -17.13 10.59 17.44
N GLU A 152 -16.02 11.32 17.38
CA GLU A 152 -15.13 11.48 18.51
C GLU A 152 -15.76 12.41 19.53
N THR A 153 -15.82 11.96 20.79
CA THR A 153 -16.36 12.74 21.90
C THR A 153 -15.37 12.80 23.02
N VAL A 154 -15.21 13.96 23.65
CA VAL A 154 -14.43 14.12 24.86
C VAL A 154 -15.33 14.65 25.98
N GLN A 155 -15.01 14.28 27.21
CA GLN A 155 -15.69 14.82 28.38
C GLN A 155 -15.02 16.15 28.75
N GLY A 156 -15.71 17.25 28.51
CA GLY A 156 -15.30 18.59 28.94
C GLY A 156 -15.61 18.87 30.40
N GLU A 157 -15.27 20.06 30.85
CA GLU A 157 -15.56 20.50 32.21
C GLU A 157 -17.07 20.42 32.50
N GLY A 158 -17.43 19.95 33.71
CA GLY A 158 -18.82 19.80 34.15
C GLY A 158 -19.55 18.61 33.51
N LYS A 159 -18.85 17.55 33.08
CA LYS A 159 -19.43 16.35 32.43
C LYS A 159 -20.14 16.60 31.08
N LYS A 160 -19.95 17.76 30.47
CA LYS A 160 -20.46 18.01 29.12
C LYS A 160 -19.69 17.16 28.12
N ILE A 161 -20.43 16.45 27.24
CA ILE A 161 -19.85 15.72 26.12
C ILE A 161 -19.63 16.71 24.96
N LEU A 162 -18.37 16.90 24.59
CA LEU A 162 -18.00 17.70 23.42
C LEU A 162 -17.74 16.76 22.25
N LYS A 163 -18.39 17.02 21.11
CA LYS A 163 -18.13 16.33 19.85
C LYS A 163 -16.97 17.02 19.14
N LEU A 164 -15.86 16.28 18.92
CA LEU A 164 -14.67 16.83 18.27
C LEU A 164 -14.67 16.66 16.75
N GLY A 165 -15.53 15.78 16.22
CA GLY A 165 -15.59 15.48 14.79
C GLY A 165 -15.75 13.98 14.54
N MET A 166 -15.49 13.57 13.30
CA MET A 166 -15.47 12.17 12.92
C MET A 166 -14.03 11.66 13.00
N LYS A 167 -13.86 10.44 13.53
CA LYS A 167 -12.57 9.74 13.62
C LYS A 167 -12.70 8.34 13.03
N SER A 168 -11.74 7.93 12.23
CA SER A 168 -11.69 6.59 11.68
C SER A 168 -11.50 5.54 12.78
N GLU A 169 -12.20 4.41 12.65
CA GLU A 169 -12.03 3.25 13.54
C GLU A 169 -10.82 2.43 13.09
N GLN A 170 -9.65 3.02 13.24
CA GLN A 170 -8.35 2.41 12.98
C GLN A 170 -7.32 3.02 13.96
N ARG A 171 -6.12 2.49 14.00
CA ARG A 171 -5.01 3.02 14.80
C ARG A 171 -4.77 4.48 14.47
N ASP A 172 -4.57 5.28 15.52
CA ASP A 172 -4.26 6.71 15.36
C ASP A 172 -3.01 6.89 14.48
N GLY A 173 -3.13 7.78 13.50
CA GLY A 173 -2.06 8.05 12.55
C GLY A 173 -2.04 7.13 11.31
N SER A 174 -2.96 6.18 11.18
CA SER A 174 -3.06 5.33 9.98
C SER A 174 -3.28 6.13 8.68
N ASP A 175 -3.87 7.32 8.78
CA ASP A 175 -4.06 8.26 7.68
C ASP A 175 -2.72 8.75 7.08
N TYR A 176 -1.63 8.79 7.88
CA TYR A 176 -0.31 9.19 7.38
C TYR A 176 0.26 8.22 6.33
N GLU A 177 -0.19 6.98 6.31
CA GLU A 177 0.32 5.94 5.42
C GLU A 177 -0.28 6.04 4.00
N PHE A 178 -1.46 6.63 3.86
CA PHE A 178 -2.13 6.75 2.57
C PHE A 178 -1.68 7.98 1.77
N THR A 179 -1.73 7.88 0.45
CA THR A 179 -1.46 9.00 -0.48
C THR A 179 -2.63 9.99 -0.47
N VAL A 180 -3.85 9.46 -0.41
CA VAL A 180 -5.10 10.20 -0.36
C VAL A 180 -5.99 9.60 0.71
N VAL A 181 -6.63 10.45 1.51
CA VAL A 181 -7.68 10.07 2.47
C VAL A 181 -8.90 10.96 2.20
N LEU A 182 -10.03 10.33 1.91
CA LEU A 182 -11.28 10.99 1.62
C LEU A 182 -12.33 10.63 2.67
N ASP A 183 -12.91 11.62 3.30
CA ASP A 183 -14.06 11.46 4.18
C ASP A 183 -15.35 11.55 3.35
N LEU A 184 -16.14 10.49 3.40
CA LEU A 184 -17.45 10.42 2.74
C LEU A 184 -18.54 10.91 3.68
N LEU A 185 -19.14 12.02 3.32
CA LEU A 185 -20.29 12.57 4.04
C LEU A 185 -21.52 11.71 3.76
N HIS A 186 -22.35 11.50 4.79
CA HIS A 186 -23.61 10.77 4.61
C HIS A 186 -24.59 11.53 3.71
N ASP A 187 -24.59 12.86 3.81
CA ASP A 187 -25.42 13.71 2.97
C ASP A 187 -24.80 13.86 1.57
N GLY A 188 -25.48 13.33 0.58
CA GLY A 188 -25.08 13.38 -0.83
C GLY A 188 -23.88 12.49 -1.20
N ASN A 189 -23.36 11.67 -0.30
CA ASN A 189 -22.18 10.80 -0.52
C ASN A 189 -20.98 11.56 -1.09
N VAL A 190 -20.81 12.81 -0.67
CA VAL A 190 -19.75 13.70 -1.13
C VAL A 190 -18.46 13.37 -0.42
N ALA A 191 -17.37 13.23 -1.18
CA ALA A 191 -16.02 13.03 -0.67
C ALA A 191 -15.34 14.36 -0.41
N VAL A 192 -14.73 14.49 0.76
CA VAL A 192 -13.91 15.63 1.17
C VAL A 192 -12.51 15.12 1.52
N ALA A 193 -11.48 15.69 0.94
CA ALA A 193 -10.11 15.28 1.23
C ALA A 193 -9.66 15.78 2.62
N THR A 194 -9.29 14.86 3.49
CA THR A 194 -8.58 15.17 4.75
C THR A 194 -7.07 15.05 4.57
N LYS A 195 -6.63 14.32 3.54
CA LYS A 195 -5.26 14.25 3.07
C LYS A 195 -5.24 14.05 1.57
N ASP A 196 -4.48 14.87 0.87
CA ASP A 196 -4.28 14.75 -0.57
C ASP A 196 -2.87 15.17 -0.98
N ARG A 197 -2.06 14.19 -1.40
CA ARG A 197 -0.73 14.44 -1.99
C ARG A 197 -0.79 14.67 -3.49
N THR A 198 -1.97 14.46 -4.11
CA THR A 198 -2.14 14.55 -5.57
C THR A 198 -2.53 15.95 -6.02
N ARG A 199 -3.14 16.74 -5.16
CA ARG A 199 -3.75 18.05 -5.46
C ARG A 199 -4.92 17.93 -6.44
N LEU A 200 -5.62 16.78 -6.44
CA LEU A 200 -6.79 16.54 -7.29
C LEU A 200 -8.11 16.81 -6.59
N PHE A 201 -8.08 16.95 -5.25
CA PHE A 201 -9.28 17.03 -4.40
C PHE A 201 -9.31 18.33 -3.61
N ASP A 202 -9.14 19.47 -4.30
CA ASP A 202 -9.26 20.81 -3.72
C ASP A 202 -10.72 21.24 -3.48
N GLN A 203 -11.67 20.55 -4.09
CA GLN A 203 -13.09 20.72 -3.89
C GLN A 203 -13.78 19.40 -3.54
N PRO A 204 -14.84 19.44 -2.70
CA PRO A 204 -15.69 18.27 -2.45
C PRO A 204 -16.33 17.77 -3.75
N GLU A 205 -16.34 16.44 -3.95
CA GLU A 205 -16.94 15.82 -5.13
C GLU A 205 -17.60 14.48 -4.82
N VAL A 206 -18.57 14.08 -5.65
CA VAL A 206 -19.09 12.71 -5.64
C VAL A 206 -18.14 11.82 -6.45
N ILE A 207 -17.67 10.75 -5.84
CA ILE A 207 -16.74 9.81 -6.46
C ILE A 207 -17.38 9.13 -7.66
N SER A 208 -16.63 9.10 -8.77
CA SER A 208 -17.04 8.50 -10.04
C SER A 208 -15.86 7.79 -10.70
N PRO A 209 -16.07 7.04 -11.80
CA PRO A 209 -14.96 6.46 -12.56
C PRO A 209 -14.00 7.52 -13.11
N ASP A 210 -14.48 8.75 -13.33
CA ASP A 210 -13.60 9.84 -13.76
C ASP A 210 -12.59 10.23 -12.69
N THR A 211 -12.99 10.22 -11.43
CA THR A 211 -12.09 10.42 -10.28
C THR A 211 -10.96 9.37 -10.30
N GLY A 212 -11.28 8.09 -10.57
CA GLY A 212 -10.30 7.01 -10.71
C GLY A 212 -9.35 7.24 -11.89
N ARG A 213 -9.87 7.69 -13.05
CA ARG A 213 -9.03 8.02 -14.23
C ARG A 213 -8.06 9.16 -13.95
N ARG A 214 -8.50 10.22 -13.28
CA ARG A 214 -7.64 11.35 -12.88
C ARG A 214 -6.52 10.90 -11.95
N LEU A 215 -6.84 10.05 -10.98
CA LEU A 215 -5.85 9.44 -10.09
C LEU A 215 -4.85 8.59 -10.87
N LEU A 216 -5.31 7.72 -11.79
CA LEU A 216 -4.44 6.90 -12.61
C LEU A 216 -3.48 7.75 -13.46
N ALA A 217 -3.98 8.80 -14.08
CA ALA A 217 -3.15 9.73 -14.85
C ALA A 217 -2.06 10.35 -13.98
N TRP A 218 -2.41 10.79 -12.76
CA TRP A 218 -1.43 11.34 -11.81
C TRP A 218 -0.40 10.30 -11.36
N LEU A 219 -0.82 9.04 -11.12
CA LEU A 219 0.07 7.95 -10.68
C LEU A 219 1.07 7.56 -11.78
N ASN A 220 0.67 7.66 -13.05
CA ASN A 220 1.48 7.33 -14.20
C ASN A 220 2.35 8.50 -14.70
N ASP A 221 2.18 9.71 -14.13
CA ASP A 221 3.00 10.88 -14.44
C ASP A 221 4.38 10.76 -13.79
N GLY A 222 5.32 10.12 -14.48
CA GLY A 222 6.67 9.87 -14.02
C GLY A 222 7.36 8.75 -14.78
N LYS A 223 8.64 8.51 -14.49
CA LYS A 223 9.41 7.41 -15.09
C LYS A 223 8.78 6.06 -14.74
N SER A 224 8.55 5.26 -15.76
CA SER A 224 8.08 3.89 -15.57
C SER A 224 9.18 3.01 -14.93
N GLN A 225 8.79 1.86 -14.38
CA GLN A 225 9.77 0.87 -13.89
C GLN A 225 10.69 0.39 -15.02
N ALA A 226 10.15 0.23 -16.22
CA ALA A 226 10.92 -0.15 -17.41
C ALA A 226 11.97 0.92 -17.77
N ASP A 227 11.58 2.21 -17.76
CA ASP A 227 12.52 3.31 -18.02
C ASP A 227 13.63 3.37 -16.97
N LEU A 228 13.31 3.14 -15.70
CA LEU A 228 14.28 3.12 -14.61
C LEU A 228 15.26 1.94 -14.75
N GLN A 229 14.77 0.78 -15.16
CA GLN A 229 15.58 -0.40 -15.40
C GLN A 229 16.48 -0.23 -16.62
N ALA A 230 15.95 0.30 -17.72
CA ALA A 230 16.73 0.61 -18.92
C ALA A 230 17.86 1.61 -18.60
N ALA A 231 17.54 2.70 -17.92
CA ALA A 231 18.52 3.71 -17.52
C ALA A 231 19.59 3.14 -16.55
N ALA A 232 19.21 2.26 -15.64
CA ALA A 232 20.15 1.64 -14.70
C ALA A 232 21.10 0.65 -15.40
N LEU A 233 20.60 -0.10 -16.37
CA LEU A 233 21.43 -0.99 -17.19
C LEU A 233 22.40 -0.18 -18.05
N ASP A 234 21.92 0.84 -18.77
CA ASP A 234 22.73 1.69 -19.64
C ASP A 234 23.87 2.38 -18.85
N ASP A 235 23.54 2.96 -17.69
CA ASP A 235 24.52 3.55 -16.76
C ASP A 235 25.59 2.52 -16.32
N ALA A 236 25.16 1.31 -16.00
CA ALA A 236 26.09 0.26 -15.59
C ALA A 236 26.97 -0.21 -16.76
N LEU A 237 26.39 -0.44 -17.94
CA LEU A 237 27.13 -0.86 -19.13
C LEU A 237 28.16 0.18 -19.57
N SER A 238 27.86 1.48 -19.38
CA SER A 238 28.80 2.56 -19.67
C SER A 238 29.96 2.64 -18.66
N LYS A 239 29.72 2.30 -17.39
CA LYS A 239 30.69 2.42 -16.29
C LYS A 239 31.56 1.16 -16.09
N ILE A 240 30.99 -0.03 -16.27
CA ILE A 240 31.71 -1.29 -16.07
C ILE A 240 33.03 -1.36 -16.84
N PRO A 241 33.11 -0.98 -18.13
CA PRO A 241 34.38 -0.99 -18.86
C PRO A 241 35.45 -0.04 -18.31
N LEU A 242 35.03 1.00 -17.58
CA LEU A 242 35.90 2.03 -17.03
C LEU A 242 36.42 1.72 -15.61
N THR A 243 35.95 0.65 -14.98
CA THR A 243 36.39 0.27 -13.63
C THR A 243 37.83 -0.26 -13.68
N GLU A 244 38.67 0.22 -12.77
CA GLU A 244 40.08 -0.17 -12.69
C GLU A 244 40.33 -1.28 -11.64
N THR A 245 39.40 -1.42 -10.69
CA THR A 245 39.51 -2.38 -9.59
C THR A 245 38.28 -3.27 -9.47
N MET A 246 38.48 -4.47 -8.86
CA MET A 246 37.37 -5.37 -8.53
C MET A 246 36.35 -4.73 -7.57
N GLN A 247 36.80 -3.84 -6.70
CA GLN A 247 35.94 -3.13 -5.75
C GLN A 247 35.02 -2.13 -6.47
N GLU A 248 35.54 -1.37 -7.43
CA GLU A 248 34.77 -0.49 -8.30
C GLU A 248 33.75 -1.26 -9.12
N LEU A 249 34.20 -2.35 -9.78
CA LEU A 249 33.31 -3.24 -10.53
C LEU A 249 32.16 -3.75 -9.68
N GLN A 250 32.44 -4.20 -8.46
CA GLN A 250 31.43 -4.69 -7.53
C GLN A 250 30.46 -3.57 -7.10
N SER A 251 30.96 -2.35 -6.91
CA SER A 251 30.12 -1.20 -6.55
C SER A 251 29.13 -0.84 -7.67
N VAL A 252 29.60 -0.72 -8.91
CA VAL A 252 28.78 -0.43 -10.09
C VAL A 252 27.75 -1.54 -10.30
N PHE A 253 28.18 -2.79 -10.27
CA PHE A 253 27.31 -3.95 -10.41
C PHE A 253 26.19 -3.96 -9.35
N SER A 254 26.54 -3.83 -8.07
CA SER A 254 25.57 -3.89 -6.97
C SER A 254 24.53 -2.77 -7.03
N ALA A 255 24.92 -1.59 -7.54
CA ALA A 255 23.98 -0.46 -7.71
C ALA A 255 22.92 -0.77 -8.78
N ALA A 256 23.31 -1.34 -9.91
CA ALA A 256 22.41 -1.74 -10.99
C ALA A 256 21.59 -2.99 -10.63
N TYR A 257 22.21 -3.99 -10.01
CA TYR A 257 21.55 -5.23 -9.61
C TYR A 257 20.27 -4.99 -8.81
N ARG A 258 20.30 -4.08 -7.83
CA ARG A 258 19.13 -3.74 -6.98
C ARG A 258 17.93 -3.21 -7.79
N VAL A 259 18.17 -2.59 -8.93
CA VAL A 259 17.11 -2.06 -9.80
C VAL A 259 16.60 -3.12 -10.77
N LEU A 260 17.50 -4.04 -11.18
CA LEU A 260 17.26 -5.03 -12.22
C LEU A 260 16.85 -6.41 -11.67
N GLU A 261 16.84 -6.59 -10.33
CA GLU A 261 16.63 -7.88 -9.66
C GLU A 261 15.41 -8.66 -10.16
N GLN A 262 14.34 -7.96 -10.51
CA GLN A 262 13.10 -8.56 -10.98
C GLN A 262 13.02 -8.69 -12.52
N SER A 263 14.13 -8.42 -13.24
CA SER A 263 14.17 -8.45 -14.71
C SER A 263 15.25 -9.40 -15.21
N PRO A 264 14.97 -10.71 -15.32
CA PRO A 264 15.99 -11.74 -15.63
C PRO A 264 16.77 -11.46 -16.91
N HIS A 265 16.13 -10.94 -17.97
CA HIS A 265 16.80 -10.66 -19.25
C HIS A 265 17.77 -9.48 -19.15
N LEU A 266 17.47 -8.43 -18.35
CA LEU A 266 18.37 -7.30 -18.11
C LEU A 266 19.51 -7.70 -17.17
N LEU A 267 19.22 -8.54 -16.17
CA LEU A 267 20.24 -9.11 -15.31
C LEU A 267 21.23 -9.99 -16.07
N ALA A 268 20.79 -10.73 -17.08
CA ALA A 268 21.69 -11.51 -17.93
C ALA A 268 22.72 -10.62 -18.65
N GLN A 269 22.27 -9.46 -19.18
CA GLN A 269 23.15 -8.49 -19.83
C GLN A 269 24.13 -7.86 -18.83
N LEU A 270 23.65 -7.46 -17.64
CA LEU A 270 24.49 -6.91 -16.59
C LEU A 270 25.55 -7.91 -16.13
N ASN A 271 25.18 -9.20 -15.93
CA ASN A 271 26.09 -10.27 -15.55
C ASN A 271 27.15 -10.51 -16.61
N ALA A 272 26.77 -10.57 -17.90
CA ALA A 272 27.71 -10.74 -19.00
C ALA A 272 28.78 -9.64 -19.03
N ALA A 273 28.36 -8.38 -18.91
CA ALA A 273 29.29 -7.25 -18.87
C ALA A 273 30.24 -7.31 -17.66
N LYS A 274 29.71 -7.64 -16.47
CA LYS A 274 30.50 -7.80 -15.24
C LYS A 274 31.53 -8.93 -15.41
N ASP A 275 31.13 -10.10 -15.93
CA ASP A 275 32.01 -11.26 -16.04
C ASP A 275 33.11 -11.01 -17.08
N GLN A 276 32.81 -10.34 -18.18
CA GLN A 276 33.79 -9.89 -19.16
C GLN A 276 34.82 -8.94 -18.53
N ARG A 277 34.39 -7.94 -17.76
CA ARG A 277 35.30 -7.00 -17.09
C ARG A 277 36.11 -7.66 -15.99
N LYS A 278 35.49 -8.54 -15.22
CA LYS A 278 36.17 -9.35 -14.20
C LYS A 278 37.31 -10.15 -14.80
N TYR A 279 37.11 -10.79 -15.94
CA TYR A 279 38.17 -11.53 -16.65
C TYR A 279 39.33 -10.62 -17.01
N GLN A 280 39.08 -9.40 -17.48
CA GLN A 280 40.12 -8.41 -17.84
C GLN A 280 40.91 -7.91 -16.63
N LEU A 281 40.26 -7.77 -15.47
CA LEU A 281 40.87 -7.29 -14.22
C LEU A 281 41.60 -8.35 -13.44
N THR A 282 41.36 -9.64 -13.74
CA THR A 282 42.06 -10.74 -13.09
C THR A 282 43.42 -10.99 -13.80
N PRO A 283 44.55 -10.91 -13.09
CA PRO A 283 45.85 -11.20 -13.70
C PRO A 283 45.83 -12.62 -14.32
N GLN A 284 46.12 -12.71 -15.60
CA GLN A 284 46.40 -14.03 -16.21
C GLN A 284 47.74 -14.51 -15.68
N GLU A 285 47.73 -15.61 -14.92
CA GLU A 285 48.99 -16.34 -14.64
C GLU A 285 49.59 -16.69 -15.99
N GLN A 286 50.72 -16.06 -16.31
CA GLN A 286 51.53 -16.46 -17.44
C GLN A 286 52.02 -17.88 -17.14
N SER A 287 51.43 -18.85 -17.80
CA SER A 287 51.99 -20.21 -17.84
C SER A 287 53.37 -20.12 -18.45
N ALA A 288 54.39 -20.26 -17.58
CA ALA A 288 55.75 -20.45 -17.96
C ALA A 288 56.00 -21.91 -18.36
#